data_91203c1a23463f18f057f6aabf8ba136
#
_entry.id   91203c1a23463f18f057f6aabf8ba136
#
_cell.length_a   1.000
_cell.length_b   1.000
_cell.length_c   1.000
_cell.angle_alpha   90.00
_cell.angle_beta   90.00
_cell.angle_gamma   90.00
#
_symmetry.space_group_name_H-M   'P 1'
#
loop_
_entity.id
_entity.type
_entity.pdbx_description
1 polymer ?
#
loop_
_entity_poly.entity_id
_entity_poly.type
_entity_poly.pdbx_seq_one_letter_code
_entity_poly.pdbx_strand_id
1 'polypeptide(L)'
;VMHPFLKENRLETPGSKRQNRQYADLTGSCRQPDNPFLVVMQGLSGSGKTTAGRELVKHTHCIMLSTDIERKRLFGLKPEASSHEAGLDIYTQEATQKTYLKIQQTARFLLSQGISVVIDGASLKLQERTLCCQPAMELQCPFFIVKCTAPDAVLKRRIIKRQLNNTDASEATVDLIVQQHRWEEPLSDQEKKRTIVLDTTREHWCKKLLTDLTAQLN
;
A
#
# COMPACT_ATOMS: atom_id res chain seq x y z
N VAL A 1 4.51 45.22 -31.71
CA VAL A 1 4.44 45.65 -30.31
C VAL A 1 4.82 44.46 -29.44
N MET A 2 6.06 44.47 -28.95
CA MET A 2 6.65 43.43 -28.11
C MET A 2 6.28 43.71 -26.64
N HIS A 3 5.80 42.71 -25.95
CA HIS A 3 5.64 42.75 -24.48
C HIS A 3 6.90 42.21 -23.82
N PRO A 4 7.54 42.96 -22.91
CA PRO A 4 8.61 42.46 -22.07
C PRO A 4 8.05 42.18 -20.67
N PHE A 5 8.20 40.98 -20.16
CA PHE A 5 8.26 40.69 -18.71
C PHE A 5 8.38 39.19 -18.49
N LEU A 6 9.58 38.76 -18.15
CA LEU A 6 9.84 37.69 -17.15
C LEU A 6 11.35 37.76 -16.83
N LYS A 7 11.69 38.63 -15.89
CA LYS A 7 12.95 38.50 -15.13
C LYS A 7 12.62 37.73 -13.85
N GLU A 8 13.03 36.46 -13.78
CA GLU A 8 13.10 35.70 -12.54
C GLU A 8 14.18 36.32 -11.62
N ASN A 9 13.76 37.02 -10.58
CA ASN A 9 14.62 37.35 -9.45
C ASN A 9 14.66 36.16 -8.48
N ARG A 10 15.67 35.32 -8.60
CA ARG A 10 16.07 34.40 -7.52
C ARG A 10 16.76 35.20 -6.43
N LEU A 11 16.04 35.61 -5.40
CA LEU A 11 16.60 36.06 -4.14
C LEU A 11 16.91 34.80 -3.30
N GLU A 12 18.12 34.26 -3.41
CA GLU A 12 18.65 33.28 -2.46
C GLU A 12 19.04 34.01 -1.18
N THR A 13 18.24 33.86 -0.13
CA THR A 13 18.60 34.37 1.20
C THR A 13 19.59 33.43 1.88
N PRO A 14 20.60 33.95 2.64
CA PRO A 14 21.62 33.13 3.31
C PRO A 14 21.09 32.08 4.32
N GLY A 15 19.85 32.20 4.75
CA GLY A 15 19.17 31.23 5.63
C GLY A 15 18.73 29.94 4.94
N SER A 16 18.47 29.98 3.64
CA SER A 16 17.95 28.81 2.89
C SER A 16 19.00 27.71 2.72
N LYS A 17 20.28 28.07 2.58
CA LYS A 17 21.39 27.08 2.45
C LYS A 17 21.65 26.29 3.74
N ARG A 18 21.39 26.88 4.91
CA ARG A 18 21.57 26.21 6.21
C ARG A 18 20.40 25.28 6.53
N GLN A 19 19.18 25.68 6.19
CA GLN A 19 17.99 24.83 6.29
C GLN A 19 18.03 23.67 5.29
N ASN A 20 18.42 23.89 4.04
CA ASN A 20 18.56 22.84 3.04
C ASN A 20 19.66 21.82 3.41
N ARG A 21 20.75 22.23 4.08
CA ARG A 21 21.75 21.30 4.63
C ARG A 21 21.18 20.48 5.79
N GLN A 22 20.42 21.07 6.71
CA GLN A 22 19.78 20.31 7.81
C GLN A 22 18.75 19.30 7.29
N TYR A 23 17.98 19.63 6.25
CA TYR A 23 17.08 18.68 5.59
C TYR A 23 17.86 17.59 4.82
N ALA A 24 18.97 17.92 4.18
CA ALA A 24 19.85 16.95 3.52
C ALA A 24 20.52 16.01 4.52
N ASP A 25 20.91 16.48 5.70
CA ASP A 25 21.50 15.65 6.76
C ASP A 25 20.46 14.74 7.44
N LEU A 26 19.18 15.17 7.51
CA LEU A 26 18.07 14.33 7.97
C LEU A 26 17.68 13.26 6.92
N THR A 27 17.84 13.54 5.64
CA THR A 27 17.64 12.57 4.56
C THR A 27 18.85 11.66 4.32
N GLY A 28 20.03 12.03 4.78
CA GLY A 28 21.28 11.28 4.63
C GLY A 28 21.37 9.96 5.41
N SER A 29 20.42 9.69 6.34
CA SER A 29 20.29 8.39 7.00
C SER A 29 19.27 7.44 6.31
N CYS A 30 18.48 7.93 5.37
CA CYS A 30 17.64 7.11 4.50
C CYS A 30 18.46 6.71 3.27
N ARG A 31 19.35 5.72 3.41
CA ARG A 31 19.88 5.02 2.23
C ARG A 31 18.69 4.39 1.52
N GLN A 32 18.22 5.05 0.44
CA GLN A 32 17.31 4.44 -0.49
C GLN A 32 18.01 3.19 -1.05
N PRO A 33 17.35 2.04 -1.10
CA PRO A 33 17.92 0.91 -1.82
C PRO A 33 18.23 1.37 -3.25
N ASP A 34 19.39 0.99 -3.78
CA ASP A 34 19.81 1.33 -5.15
C ASP A 34 18.79 0.85 -6.20
N ASN A 35 17.86 -0.03 -5.83
CA ASN A 35 16.73 -0.50 -6.61
C ASN A 35 15.43 -0.44 -5.78
N PRO A 36 14.47 0.44 -6.10
CA PRO A 36 13.17 0.44 -5.46
C PRO A 36 12.41 -0.84 -5.80
N PHE A 37 11.58 -1.31 -4.88
CA PHE A 37 10.75 -2.49 -5.06
C PHE A 37 9.30 -2.21 -4.69
N LEU A 38 8.41 -3.08 -5.17
CA LEU A 38 6.99 -3.03 -4.87
C LEU A 38 6.55 -4.30 -4.14
N VAL A 39 5.75 -4.14 -3.07
CA VAL A 39 5.04 -5.24 -2.41
C VAL A 39 3.54 -5.00 -2.53
N VAL A 40 2.81 -5.99 -3.04
CA VAL A 40 1.35 -5.99 -3.08
C VAL A 40 0.83 -6.96 -2.02
N MET A 41 0.12 -6.44 -1.03
CA MET A 41 -0.53 -7.28 -0.03
C MET A 41 -1.77 -7.94 -0.63
N GLN A 42 -1.98 -9.22 -0.35
CA GLN A 42 -3.16 -9.99 -0.76
C GLN A 42 -3.74 -10.74 0.43
N GLY A 43 -5.06 -10.89 0.47
CA GLY A 43 -5.75 -11.73 1.45
C GLY A 43 -7.04 -11.12 1.97
N LEU A 44 -7.81 -11.93 2.67
CA LEU A 44 -9.13 -11.58 3.20
C LEU A 44 -9.04 -10.51 4.29
N SER A 45 -10.14 -9.84 4.58
CA SER A 45 -10.25 -8.94 5.72
C SER A 45 -9.93 -9.68 7.03
N GLY A 46 -9.15 -9.05 7.90
CA GLY A 46 -8.67 -9.69 9.14
C GLY A 46 -7.46 -10.62 8.98
N SER A 47 -6.95 -10.86 7.76
CA SER A 47 -5.79 -11.74 7.54
C SER A 47 -4.44 -11.15 8.00
N GLY A 48 -4.39 -9.89 8.43
CA GLY A 48 -3.18 -9.26 8.97
C GLY A 48 -2.33 -8.49 7.96
N LYS A 49 -2.85 -8.21 6.76
CA LYS A 49 -2.15 -7.45 5.70
C LYS A 49 -1.56 -6.12 6.20
N THR A 50 -2.41 -5.28 6.77
CA THR A 50 -2.01 -3.96 7.27
C THR A 50 -0.93 -4.05 8.34
N THR A 51 -1.01 -5.06 9.22
CA THR A 51 0.02 -5.31 10.24
C THR A 51 1.34 -5.72 9.58
N ALA A 52 1.28 -6.65 8.63
CA ALA A 52 2.46 -7.09 7.88
C ALA A 52 3.06 -5.95 7.03
N GLY A 53 2.22 -5.12 6.38
CA GLY A 53 2.66 -3.95 5.64
C GLY A 53 3.36 -2.93 6.54
N ARG A 54 2.84 -2.66 7.74
CA ARG A 54 3.47 -1.76 8.72
C ARG A 54 4.83 -2.29 9.19
N GLU A 55 4.98 -3.61 9.38
CA GLU A 55 6.28 -4.20 9.72
C GLU A 55 7.27 -4.06 8.56
N LEU A 56 6.84 -4.23 7.31
CA LEU A 56 7.69 -3.95 6.14
C LEU A 56 8.16 -2.48 6.13
N VAL A 57 7.24 -1.52 6.32
CA VAL A 57 7.60 -0.08 6.38
C VAL A 57 8.66 0.20 7.43
N LYS A 58 8.54 -0.37 8.63
CA LYS A 58 9.51 -0.17 9.71
C LYS A 58 10.92 -0.67 9.36
N HIS A 59 11.03 -1.73 8.58
CA HIS A 59 12.31 -2.39 8.33
C HIS A 59 12.91 -2.07 6.95
N THR A 60 12.12 -1.55 6.01
CA THR A 60 12.56 -1.32 4.63
C THR A 60 12.41 0.13 4.16
N HIS A 61 11.94 1.03 5.04
CA HIS A 61 11.72 2.45 4.73
C HIS A 61 10.83 2.71 3.51
N CYS A 62 9.98 1.75 3.11
CA CYS A 62 9.03 1.92 2.02
C CYS A 62 7.83 2.76 2.45
N ILE A 63 7.11 3.31 1.48
CA ILE A 63 5.83 4.00 1.70
C ILE A 63 4.69 3.02 1.54
N MET A 64 3.74 3.02 2.48
CA MET A 64 2.53 2.20 2.40
C MET A 64 1.37 3.01 1.83
N LEU A 65 0.78 2.51 0.75
CA LEU A 65 -0.44 3.02 0.12
C LEU A 65 -1.61 2.11 0.49
N SER A 66 -2.58 2.63 1.24
CA SER A 66 -3.77 1.88 1.65
C SER A 66 -4.93 2.12 0.69
N THR A 67 -5.51 1.05 0.15
CA THR A 67 -6.69 1.15 -0.71
C THR A 67 -7.90 1.71 0.03
N ASP A 68 -8.08 1.39 1.32
CA ASP A 68 -9.20 1.90 2.11
C ASP A 68 -9.06 3.40 2.39
N ILE A 69 -7.85 3.87 2.72
CA ILE A 69 -7.58 5.30 2.92
C ILE A 69 -7.75 6.07 1.61
N GLU A 70 -7.20 5.57 0.50
CA GLU A 70 -7.26 6.25 -0.80
C GLU A 70 -8.69 6.29 -1.33
N ARG A 71 -9.48 5.22 -1.12
CA ARG A 71 -10.90 5.16 -1.42
C ARG A 71 -11.66 6.27 -0.68
N LYS A 72 -11.51 6.37 0.63
CA LYS A 72 -12.14 7.42 1.44
C LYS A 72 -11.74 8.83 0.98
N ARG A 73 -10.45 9.03 0.68
CA ARG A 73 -9.94 10.30 0.17
C ARG A 73 -10.57 10.72 -1.17
N LEU A 74 -10.80 9.78 -2.08
CA LEU A 74 -11.47 10.03 -3.37
C LEU A 74 -12.92 10.51 -3.20
N PHE A 75 -13.57 10.17 -2.09
CA PHE A 75 -14.92 10.62 -1.74
C PHE A 75 -14.93 11.77 -0.71
N GLY A 76 -13.79 12.41 -0.46
CA GLY A 76 -13.68 13.54 0.47
C GLY A 76 -13.82 13.15 1.94
N LEU A 77 -13.72 11.87 2.28
CA LEU A 77 -13.84 11.37 3.65
C LEU A 77 -12.45 11.33 4.32
N LYS A 78 -12.43 11.58 5.63
CA LYS A 78 -11.27 11.30 6.47
C LYS A 78 -11.07 9.78 6.63
N PRO A 79 -9.85 9.29 6.90
CA PRO A 79 -9.59 7.86 7.07
C PRO A 79 -10.48 7.18 8.12
N GLU A 80 -10.80 7.87 9.20
CA GLU A 80 -11.59 7.37 10.33
C GLU A 80 -13.11 7.54 10.14
N ALA A 81 -13.55 8.33 9.13
CA ALA A 81 -14.96 8.59 8.88
C ALA A 81 -15.67 7.33 8.38
N SER A 82 -16.90 7.10 8.80
CA SER A 82 -17.77 6.06 8.27
C SER A 82 -18.42 6.51 6.97
N SER A 83 -18.24 5.73 5.90
CA SER A 83 -18.94 5.99 4.62
C SER A 83 -20.44 5.76 4.73
N HIS A 84 -20.85 4.79 5.55
CA HIS A 84 -22.26 4.51 5.82
C HIS A 84 -22.95 5.68 6.55
N GLU A 85 -22.32 6.27 7.58
CA GLU A 85 -22.84 7.45 8.26
C GLU A 85 -22.91 8.67 7.34
N ALA A 86 -21.98 8.77 6.37
CA ALA A 86 -21.98 9.82 5.35
C ALA A 86 -23.00 9.56 4.22
N GLY A 87 -23.71 8.42 4.22
CA GLY A 87 -24.66 8.04 3.16
C GLY A 87 -24.00 7.77 1.81
N LEU A 88 -22.71 7.40 1.79
CA LEU A 88 -21.95 7.19 0.57
C LEU A 88 -21.64 5.70 0.36
N ASP A 89 -21.95 5.18 -0.83
CA ASP A 89 -21.49 3.85 -1.26
C ASP A 89 -20.15 3.97 -1.98
N ILE A 90 -19.09 3.81 -1.21
CA ILE A 90 -17.71 3.89 -1.71
C ILE A 90 -17.15 2.54 -2.17
N TYR A 91 -17.94 1.44 -2.10
CA TYR A 91 -17.50 0.09 -2.46
C TYR A 91 -18.06 -0.42 -3.78
N THR A 92 -18.64 0.47 -4.59
CA THR A 92 -19.08 0.14 -5.95
C THR A 92 -17.90 -0.33 -6.81
N GLN A 93 -18.20 -1.01 -7.91
CA GLN A 93 -17.20 -1.44 -8.88
C GLN A 93 -16.43 -0.24 -9.46
N GLU A 94 -17.12 0.86 -9.78
CA GLU A 94 -16.52 2.08 -10.30
C GLU A 94 -15.59 2.75 -9.28
N ALA A 95 -16.04 2.88 -8.02
CA ALA A 95 -15.23 3.40 -6.93
C ALA A 95 -13.97 2.54 -6.70
N THR A 96 -14.11 1.23 -6.78
CA THR A 96 -13.01 0.28 -6.66
C THR A 96 -12.01 0.49 -7.80
N GLN A 97 -12.46 0.57 -9.04
CA GLN A 97 -11.58 0.82 -10.19
C GLN A 97 -10.84 2.16 -10.07
N LYS A 98 -11.53 3.24 -9.71
CA LYS A 98 -10.91 4.55 -9.47
C LYS A 98 -9.84 4.48 -8.38
N THR A 99 -10.12 3.75 -7.31
CA THR A 99 -9.17 3.57 -6.19
C THR A 99 -7.89 2.88 -6.67
N TYR A 100 -8.00 1.75 -7.36
CA TYR A 100 -6.82 1.02 -7.84
C TYR A 100 -6.05 1.81 -8.91
N LEU A 101 -6.71 2.54 -9.79
CA LEU A 101 -6.03 3.45 -10.73
C LEU A 101 -5.26 4.55 -10.02
N LYS A 102 -5.84 5.13 -8.95
CA LYS A 102 -5.13 6.15 -8.15
C LYS A 102 -3.92 5.57 -7.42
N ILE A 103 -4.06 4.39 -6.83
CA ILE A 103 -2.96 3.64 -6.19
C ILE A 103 -1.85 3.37 -7.21
N GLN A 104 -2.20 2.87 -8.40
CA GLN A 104 -1.27 2.62 -9.49
C GLN A 104 -0.46 3.87 -9.88
N GLN A 105 -1.14 5.00 -10.08
CA GLN A 105 -0.49 6.27 -10.42
C GLN A 105 0.47 6.74 -9.33
N THR A 106 0.05 6.63 -8.06
CA THR A 106 0.86 7.04 -6.91
C THR A 106 2.07 6.12 -6.74
N ALA A 107 1.88 4.80 -6.87
CA ALA A 107 2.97 3.83 -6.81
C ALA A 107 3.99 4.06 -7.92
N ARG A 108 3.54 4.32 -9.16
CA ARG A 108 4.41 4.65 -10.29
C ARG A 108 5.27 5.88 -10.01
N PHE A 109 4.66 6.95 -9.49
CA PHE A 109 5.39 8.16 -9.14
C PHE A 109 6.46 7.87 -8.08
N LEU A 110 6.12 7.19 -6.99
CA LEU A 110 7.06 6.89 -5.91
C LEU A 110 8.21 6.00 -6.39
N LEU A 111 7.92 4.92 -7.11
CA LEU A 111 8.93 4.03 -7.68
C LEU A 111 9.87 4.76 -8.64
N SER A 112 9.34 5.68 -9.48
CA SER A 112 10.18 6.49 -10.38
C SER A 112 11.11 7.45 -9.65
N GLN A 113 10.80 7.79 -8.38
CA GLN A 113 11.68 8.57 -7.49
C GLN A 113 12.63 7.69 -6.64
N GLY A 114 12.72 6.39 -6.94
CA GLY A 114 13.57 5.47 -6.17
C GLY A 114 12.98 5.05 -4.82
N ILE A 115 11.70 5.28 -4.58
CA ILE A 115 11.04 4.98 -3.31
C ILE A 115 10.29 3.66 -3.42
N SER A 116 10.63 2.70 -2.57
CA SER A 116 9.92 1.42 -2.47
C SER A 116 8.51 1.59 -1.91
N VAL A 117 7.58 0.74 -2.36
CA VAL A 117 6.16 0.89 -2.06
C VAL A 117 5.56 -0.42 -1.56
N VAL A 118 4.70 -0.34 -0.54
CA VAL A 118 3.78 -1.41 -0.12
C VAL A 118 2.35 -0.96 -0.44
N ILE A 119 1.62 -1.75 -1.23
CA ILE A 119 0.19 -1.53 -1.48
C ILE A 119 -0.60 -2.42 -0.51
N ASP A 120 -1.30 -1.79 0.45
CA ASP A 120 -2.17 -2.44 1.42
C ASP A 120 -3.61 -2.45 0.90
N GLY A 121 -4.02 -3.58 0.37
CA GLY A 121 -5.35 -3.84 -0.16
C GLY A 121 -5.70 -5.31 -0.12
N ALA A 122 -6.96 -5.66 -0.33
CA ALA A 122 -7.38 -7.06 -0.39
C ALA A 122 -6.79 -7.78 -1.61
N SER A 123 -6.72 -7.09 -2.75
CA SER A 123 -6.12 -7.54 -4.03
C SER A 123 -6.53 -8.96 -4.41
N LEU A 124 -7.83 -9.26 -4.26
CA LEU A 124 -8.36 -10.62 -4.42
C LEU A 124 -8.51 -11.01 -5.89
N LYS A 125 -8.82 -10.05 -6.76
CA LYS A 125 -9.04 -10.28 -8.18
C LYS A 125 -7.74 -10.11 -8.98
N LEU A 126 -7.59 -10.88 -10.05
CA LEU A 126 -6.45 -10.78 -10.95
C LEU A 126 -6.28 -9.35 -11.51
N GLN A 127 -7.38 -8.72 -11.90
CA GLN A 127 -7.35 -7.34 -12.41
C GLN A 127 -6.79 -6.35 -11.39
N GLU A 128 -7.17 -6.47 -10.12
CA GLU A 128 -6.67 -5.62 -9.03
C GLU A 128 -5.16 -5.80 -8.84
N ARG A 129 -4.69 -7.05 -8.80
CA ARG A 129 -3.27 -7.38 -8.69
C ARG A 129 -2.47 -6.89 -9.89
N THR A 130 -3.01 -7.05 -11.10
CA THR A 130 -2.37 -6.56 -12.33
C THR A 130 -2.18 -5.04 -12.29
N LEU A 131 -3.23 -4.28 -11.91
CA LEU A 131 -3.13 -2.83 -11.77
C LEU A 131 -2.07 -2.42 -10.72
N CYS A 132 -2.00 -3.16 -9.60
CA CYS A 132 -1.00 -2.90 -8.56
C CYS A 132 0.42 -3.17 -9.04
N CYS A 133 0.66 -4.27 -9.75
CA CYS A 133 2.00 -4.70 -10.18
C CYS A 133 2.51 -3.94 -11.42
N GLN A 134 1.61 -3.41 -12.23
CA GLN A 134 1.95 -2.75 -13.49
C GLN A 134 3.03 -1.66 -13.38
N PRO A 135 3.02 -0.75 -12.37
CA PRO A 135 4.06 0.27 -12.23
C PRO A 135 5.47 -0.31 -12.11
N ALA A 136 5.61 -1.38 -11.31
CA ALA A 136 6.90 -2.03 -11.14
C ALA A 136 7.35 -2.75 -12.41
N MET A 137 6.42 -3.38 -13.14
CA MET A 137 6.71 -4.03 -14.43
C MET A 137 7.21 -3.01 -15.46
N GLU A 138 6.55 -1.86 -15.59
CA GLU A 138 6.91 -0.78 -16.52
C GLU A 138 8.26 -0.14 -16.20
N LEU A 139 8.56 0.03 -14.91
CA LEU A 139 9.81 0.60 -14.42
C LEU A 139 10.92 -0.44 -14.22
N GLN A 140 10.64 -1.72 -14.56
CA GLN A 140 11.57 -2.84 -14.38
C GLN A 140 12.08 -3.00 -12.93
N CYS A 141 11.25 -2.59 -11.96
CA CYS A 141 11.53 -2.76 -10.53
C CYS A 141 11.11 -4.17 -10.06
N PRO A 142 11.83 -4.76 -9.11
CA PRO A 142 11.37 -5.98 -8.44
C PRO A 142 9.99 -5.78 -7.81
N PHE A 143 9.10 -6.80 -7.93
CA PHE A 143 7.82 -6.78 -7.22
C PHE A 143 7.46 -8.15 -6.67
N PHE A 144 6.73 -8.14 -5.57
CA PHE A 144 6.33 -9.34 -4.83
C PHE A 144 4.88 -9.23 -4.37
N ILE A 145 4.22 -10.38 -4.25
CA ILE A 145 2.90 -10.48 -3.64
C ILE A 145 3.10 -11.11 -2.25
N VAL A 146 2.57 -10.50 -1.20
CA VAL A 146 2.52 -11.09 0.14
C VAL A 146 1.11 -11.55 0.41
N LYS A 147 0.87 -12.85 0.26
CA LYS A 147 -0.43 -13.48 0.52
C LYS A 147 -0.56 -13.78 2.03
N CYS A 148 -1.28 -12.93 2.75
CA CYS A 148 -1.58 -13.10 4.16
C CYS A 148 -2.76 -14.05 4.35
N THR A 149 -2.57 -15.08 5.17
CA THR A 149 -3.58 -16.09 5.50
C THR A 149 -3.81 -16.20 7.00
N ALA A 150 -5.01 -16.59 7.39
CA ALA A 150 -5.39 -17.00 8.73
C ALA A 150 -6.68 -17.82 8.65
N PRO A 151 -6.97 -18.73 9.61
CA PRO A 151 -8.25 -19.43 9.69
C PRO A 151 -9.43 -18.47 9.85
N ASP A 152 -10.60 -18.79 9.28
CA ASP A 152 -11.80 -17.95 9.31
C ASP A 152 -12.22 -17.50 10.72
N ALA A 153 -12.11 -18.41 11.71
CA ALA A 153 -12.39 -18.08 13.10
C ALA A 153 -11.49 -16.93 13.62
N VAL A 154 -10.24 -16.86 13.16
CA VAL A 154 -9.29 -15.81 13.51
C VAL A 154 -9.63 -14.52 12.77
N LEU A 155 -9.98 -14.60 11.47
CA LEU A 155 -10.43 -13.45 10.68
C LEU A 155 -11.62 -12.77 11.34
N LYS A 156 -12.68 -13.54 11.66
CA LYS A 156 -13.90 -13.04 12.31
C LYS A 156 -13.59 -12.37 13.65
N ARG A 157 -12.81 -13.02 14.50
CA ARG A 157 -12.41 -12.47 15.81
C ARG A 157 -11.66 -11.13 15.65
N ARG A 158 -10.74 -11.04 14.68
CA ARG A 158 -9.96 -9.82 14.42
C ARG A 158 -10.83 -8.67 13.90
N ILE A 159 -11.81 -8.97 13.04
CA ILE A 159 -12.76 -7.98 12.52
C ILE A 159 -13.63 -7.44 13.65
N ILE A 160 -14.23 -8.33 14.47
CA ILE A 160 -15.06 -7.92 15.61
C ILE A 160 -14.27 -7.02 16.57
N LYS A 161 -13.05 -7.45 16.95
CA LYS A 161 -12.17 -6.65 17.82
C LYS A 161 -11.88 -5.26 17.25
N ARG A 162 -11.67 -5.17 15.93
CA ARG A 162 -11.41 -3.91 15.23
C ARG A 162 -12.64 -2.99 15.22
N GLN A 163 -13.81 -3.52 14.94
CA GLN A 163 -15.07 -2.77 14.96
C GLN A 163 -15.35 -2.17 16.34
N LEU A 164 -15.07 -2.89 17.43
CA LEU A 164 -15.22 -2.39 18.78
C LEU A 164 -14.30 -1.19 19.11
N ASN A 165 -13.12 -1.13 18.49
CA ASN A 165 -12.16 -0.06 18.73
C ASN A 165 -12.36 1.18 17.84
N ASN A 166 -13.13 1.07 16.77
CA ASN A 166 -13.49 2.13 15.79
C ASN A 166 -12.32 3.04 15.33
N THR A 167 -11.12 2.47 15.15
CA THR A 167 -9.89 3.22 14.87
C THR A 167 -9.28 2.89 13.51
N ASP A 168 -9.96 2.10 12.66
CA ASP A 168 -9.41 1.61 11.39
C ASP A 168 -10.11 2.25 10.18
N ALA A 169 -9.37 2.52 9.13
CA ALA A 169 -9.91 3.01 7.87
C ALA A 169 -10.80 1.97 7.16
N SER A 170 -10.59 0.68 7.42
CA SER A 170 -11.34 -0.40 6.81
C SER A 170 -12.71 -0.61 7.48
N GLU A 171 -13.76 -0.59 6.69
CA GLU A 171 -15.16 -0.81 7.12
C GLU A 171 -15.62 -2.28 6.94
N ALA A 172 -14.69 -3.22 6.82
CA ALA A 172 -15.01 -4.62 6.61
C ALA A 172 -15.80 -5.21 7.77
N THR A 173 -16.91 -5.87 7.42
CA THR A 173 -17.76 -6.65 8.34
C THR A 173 -17.45 -8.14 8.27
N VAL A 174 -17.99 -8.91 9.23
CA VAL A 174 -17.82 -10.39 9.22
C VAL A 174 -18.46 -11.02 7.98
N ASP A 175 -19.59 -10.49 7.51
CA ASP A 175 -20.31 -11.01 6.34
C ASP A 175 -19.50 -10.82 5.05
N LEU A 176 -18.64 -9.81 5.01
CA LEU A 176 -17.76 -9.56 3.87
C LEU A 176 -16.80 -10.73 3.62
N ILE A 177 -16.40 -11.50 4.64
CA ILE A 177 -15.49 -12.65 4.48
C ILE A 177 -16.08 -13.66 3.49
N VAL A 178 -17.38 -13.98 3.62
CA VAL A 178 -18.06 -14.95 2.74
C VAL A 178 -18.05 -14.46 1.28
N GLN A 179 -18.28 -13.16 1.09
CA GLN A 179 -18.22 -12.56 -0.25
C GLN A 179 -16.79 -12.55 -0.79
N GLN A 180 -15.82 -12.21 0.04
CA GLN A 180 -14.41 -12.18 -0.35
C GLN A 180 -13.89 -13.55 -0.77
N HIS A 181 -14.30 -14.64 -0.11
CA HIS A 181 -13.99 -16.00 -0.57
C HIS A 181 -14.50 -16.29 -1.99
N ARG A 182 -15.68 -15.75 -2.35
CA ARG A 182 -16.24 -15.90 -3.71
C ARG A 182 -15.52 -15.04 -4.74
N TRP A 183 -14.96 -13.92 -4.32
CA TRP A 183 -14.24 -12.98 -5.19
C TRP A 183 -12.76 -13.32 -5.34
N GLU A 184 -12.22 -14.14 -4.44
CA GLU A 184 -10.80 -14.51 -4.50
C GLU A 184 -10.51 -15.35 -5.73
N GLU A 185 -9.78 -14.75 -6.67
CA GLU A 185 -9.27 -15.44 -7.85
C GLU A 185 -7.90 -16.03 -7.55
N PRO A 186 -7.64 -17.29 -8.00
CA PRO A 186 -6.36 -17.94 -7.75
C PRO A 186 -5.21 -17.13 -8.35
N LEU A 187 -4.05 -17.25 -7.73
CA LEU A 187 -2.81 -16.71 -8.28
C LEU A 187 -2.42 -17.47 -9.54
N SER A 188 -2.04 -16.75 -10.58
CA SER A 188 -1.45 -17.34 -11.78
C SER A 188 -0.09 -17.98 -11.47
N ASP A 189 0.44 -18.82 -12.34
CA ASP A 189 1.73 -19.46 -12.12
C ASP A 189 2.90 -18.46 -12.13
N GLN A 190 2.76 -17.34 -12.83
CA GLN A 190 3.73 -16.25 -12.77
C GLN A 190 3.68 -15.51 -11.44
N GLU A 191 2.47 -15.24 -10.92
CA GLU A 191 2.29 -14.60 -9.61
C GLU A 191 2.82 -15.49 -8.48
N LYS A 192 2.56 -16.80 -8.51
CA LYS A 192 3.05 -17.77 -7.51
C LYS A 192 4.56 -17.73 -7.32
N LYS A 193 5.32 -17.55 -8.41
CA LYS A 193 6.79 -17.47 -8.39
C LYS A 193 7.32 -16.26 -7.61
N ARG A 194 6.50 -15.21 -7.47
CA ARG A 194 6.81 -13.95 -6.78
C ARG A 194 5.98 -13.76 -5.52
N THR A 195 5.36 -14.84 -5.00
CA THR A 195 4.47 -14.78 -3.86
C THR A 195 5.11 -15.35 -2.62
N ILE A 196 5.12 -14.55 -1.56
CA ILE A 196 5.43 -14.98 -0.20
C ILE A 196 4.11 -15.29 0.51
N VAL A 197 3.88 -16.57 0.86
CA VAL A 197 2.69 -16.98 1.63
C VAL A 197 3.00 -16.83 3.11
N LEU A 198 2.18 -16.02 3.79
CA LEU A 198 2.37 -15.65 5.19
C LEU A 198 1.16 -16.06 6.03
N ASP A 199 1.31 -17.09 6.86
CA ASP A 199 0.35 -17.41 7.92
C ASP A 199 0.59 -16.46 9.11
N THR A 200 -0.29 -15.48 9.26
CA THR A 200 -0.17 -14.44 10.30
C THR A 200 -0.58 -14.90 11.70
N THR A 201 -0.91 -16.17 11.87
CA THR A 201 -1.17 -16.80 13.17
C THR A 201 0.06 -17.49 13.75
N ARG A 202 1.07 -17.74 12.93
CA ARG A 202 2.31 -18.40 13.35
C ARG A 202 3.17 -17.45 14.18
N GLU A 203 3.82 -18.01 15.16
CA GLU A 203 4.89 -17.30 15.87
C GLU A 203 6.02 -16.94 14.90
N HIS A 204 6.64 -15.79 15.11
CA HIS A 204 7.74 -15.28 14.26
C HIS A 204 7.41 -15.04 12.77
N TRP A 205 6.11 -14.91 12.38
CA TRP A 205 5.72 -14.60 11.00
C TRP A 205 6.41 -13.34 10.45
N CYS A 206 6.66 -12.35 11.31
CA CYS A 206 7.35 -11.11 10.91
C CYS A 206 8.79 -11.40 10.48
N LYS A 207 9.54 -12.18 11.26
CA LYS A 207 10.92 -12.57 10.91
C LYS A 207 10.94 -13.37 9.59
N LYS A 208 9.98 -14.31 9.41
CA LYS A 208 9.84 -15.05 8.15
C LYS A 208 9.62 -14.11 6.97
N LEU A 209 8.68 -13.16 7.07
CA LEU A 209 8.37 -12.20 6.02
C LEU A 209 9.63 -11.41 5.59
N LEU A 210 10.38 -10.88 6.55
CA LEU A 210 11.58 -10.09 6.27
C LEU A 210 12.69 -10.94 5.64
N THR A 211 12.89 -12.16 6.15
CA THR A 211 13.88 -13.10 5.60
C THR A 211 13.54 -13.48 4.16
N ASP A 212 12.27 -13.85 3.89
CA ASP A 212 11.82 -14.27 2.57
C ASP A 212 11.91 -13.10 1.56
N LEU A 213 11.54 -11.89 1.98
CA LEU A 213 11.64 -10.71 1.12
C LEU A 213 13.10 -10.38 0.79
N THR A 214 13.98 -10.39 1.79
CA THR A 214 15.42 -10.12 1.56
C THR A 214 16.05 -11.15 0.63
N ALA A 215 15.68 -12.43 0.77
CA ALA A 215 16.18 -13.50 -0.11
C ALA A 215 15.72 -13.35 -1.55
N GLN A 216 14.59 -12.70 -1.81
CA GLN A 216 14.09 -12.45 -3.17
C GLN A 216 14.61 -11.14 -3.79
N LEU A 217 15.12 -10.22 -2.96
CA LEU A 217 15.71 -8.96 -3.43
C LEU A 217 17.20 -9.11 -3.80
N ASN A 218 17.87 -10.14 -3.26
CA ASN A 218 19.28 -10.48 -3.57
C ASN A 218 19.39 -11.46 -4.73
#